data_8ef56a910182c4d1bdc476d34aca0db2
#
_entry.id   8ef56a910182c4d1bdc476d34aca0db2
#
_cell.length_a   1.000
_cell.length_b   1.000
_cell.length_c   1.000
_cell.angle_alpha   90.00
_cell.angle_beta   90.00
_cell.angle_gamma   90.00
#
_symmetry.space_group_name_H-M   'P 1'
#
loop_
_entity.id
_entity.type
_entity.pdbx_description
1 polymer ?
#
loop_
_entity_poly.entity_id
_entity_poly.type
_entity_poly.pdbx_seq_one_letter_code
_entity_poly.pdbx_strand_id
1 'polypeptide(L)'
;MSLKIIHTADWHLGQTFFGYDRDEEHEAFLSWLIDILTLRQTDVLLIAGDVFDVANPSAAAQRRFFRFLKEANRRNPELQIVI
;
A
#
# COMPACT_ATOMS: atom_id res chain seq x y z
N MET A 1 7.84 -12.15 23.03
CA MET A 1 6.98 -11.76 21.90
C MET A 1 7.85 -11.47 20.68
N SER A 2 7.46 -11.98 19.53
CA SER A 2 8.20 -11.71 18.30
C SER A 2 7.54 -10.56 17.54
N LEU A 3 8.38 -9.70 16.98
CA LEU A 3 7.94 -8.60 16.13
C LEU A 3 7.74 -9.12 14.71
N LYS A 4 6.57 -8.87 14.13
CA LYS A 4 6.26 -9.29 12.76
C LYS A 4 6.33 -8.11 11.83
N ILE A 5 7.25 -8.17 10.88
CA ILE A 5 7.50 -7.09 9.92
C ILE A 5 7.22 -7.60 8.51
N ILE A 6 6.45 -6.83 7.74
CA ILE A 6 6.28 -7.06 6.31
C ILE A 6 6.95 -5.92 5.57
N HIS A 7 7.79 -6.26 4.60
CA HIS A 7 8.50 -5.32 3.76
C HIS A 7 7.96 -5.38 2.34
N THR A 8 7.66 -4.25 1.78
CA THR A 8 7.23 -4.12 0.38
C THR A 8 7.93 -2.94 -0.26
N ALA A 9 8.02 -2.91 -1.58
CA ALA A 9 8.78 -1.89 -2.29
C ALA A 9 8.21 -1.60 -3.67
N ASP A 10 8.44 -0.37 -4.13
CA ASP A 10 8.24 0.05 -5.53
C ASP A 10 6.82 -0.21 -6.05
N TRP A 11 5.85 0.36 -5.37
CA TRP A 11 4.44 0.20 -5.74
C TRP A 11 4.08 0.87 -7.06
N HIS A 12 4.67 2.02 -7.37
CA HIS A 12 4.42 2.79 -8.59
C HIS A 12 2.93 3.01 -8.87
N LEU A 13 2.20 3.45 -7.86
CA LEU A 13 0.77 3.74 -8.01
C LEU A 13 0.53 4.80 -9.08
N GLY A 14 -0.45 4.55 -9.93
CA GLY A 14 -0.74 5.43 -11.06
C GLY A 14 -0.02 5.08 -12.34
N GLN A 15 0.82 4.03 -12.31
CA GLN A 15 1.55 3.58 -13.50
C GLN A 15 0.60 3.13 -14.60
N THR A 16 0.96 3.46 -15.86
CA THR A 16 0.23 2.98 -17.03
C THR A 16 1.10 2.00 -17.80
N PHE A 17 0.45 1.15 -18.60
CA PHE A 17 1.14 0.19 -19.46
C PHE A 17 0.52 0.28 -20.84
N PHE A 18 1.33 0.72 -21.85
CA PHE A 18 0.87 0.96 -23.21
C PHE A 18 -0.39 1.83 -23.28
N GLY A 19 -0.45 2.88 -22.44
CA GLY A 19 -1.59 3.78 -22.40
C GLY A 19 -2.77 3.30 -21.57
N TYR A 20 -2.72 2.08 -21.05
CA TYR A 20 -3.76 1.56 -20.13
C TYR A 20 -3.31 1.78 -18.70
N ASP A 21 -4.20 2.31 -17.85
CA ASP A 21 -3.86 2.42 -16.44
C ASP A 21 -3.96 1.05 -15.75
N ARG A 22 -3.28 0.93 -14.63
CA ARG A 22 -3.22 -0.30 -13.87
C ARG A 22 -3.96 -0.18 -12.54
N ASP A 23 -4.96 0.68 -12.50
CA ASP A 23 -5.67 0.99 -11.26
C ASP A 23 -6.34 -0.24 -10.65
N GLU A 24 -6.94 -1.11 -11.46
CA GLU A 24 -7.57 -2.33 -10.95
C GLU A 24 -6.54 -3.27 -10.33
N GLU A 25 -5.36 -3.39 -10.95
CA GLU A 25 -4.28 -4.20 -10.41
C GLU A 25 -3.78 -3.63 -9.09
N HIS A 26 -3.64 -2.30 -9.02
CA HIS A 26 -3.19 -1.63 -7.80
C HIS A 26 -4.21 -1.80 -6.67
N GLU A 27 -5.50 -1.67 -6.98
CA GLU A 27 -6.55 -1.88 -5.98
C GLU A 27 -6.54 -3.31 -5.46
N ALA A 28 -6.40 -4.29 -6.36
CA ALA A 28 -6.32 -5.69 -5.97
C ALA A 28 -5.11 -5.97 -5.08
N PHE A 29 -3.96 -5.39 -5.43
CA PHE A 29 -2.75 -5.52 -4.63
C PHE A 29 -2.92 -4.93 -3.22
N LEU A 30 -3.46 -3.70 -3.13
CA LEU A 30 -3.64 -3.04 -1.84
C LEU A 30 -4.64 -3.78 -0.97
N SER A 31 -5.72 -4.28 -1.56
CA SER A 31 -6.71 -5.07 -0.84
C SER A 31 -6.11 -6.37 -0.31
N TRP A 32 -5.35 -7.07 -1.14
CA TRP A 32 -4.63 -8.28 -0.74
C TRP A 32 -3.65 -7.99 0.40
N LEU A 33 -2.91 -6.87 0.31
CA LEU A 33 -1.93 -6.50 1.33
C LEU A 33 -2.61 -6.25 2.68
N ILE A 34 -3.75 -5.57 2.69
CA ILE A 34 -4.50 -5.34 3.92
C ILE A 34 -4.93 -6.68 4.54
N ASP A 35 -5.41 -7.61 3.71
CA ASP A 35 -5.80 -8.93 4.19
C ASP A 35 -4.63 -9.68 4.82
N ILE A 36 -3.45 -9.62 4.20
CA ILE A 36 -2.25 -10.26 4.72
C ILE A 36 -1.80 -9.61 6.03
N LEU A 37 -1.81 -8.29 6.11
CA LEU A 37 -1.45 -7.57 7.33
C LEU A 37 -2.34 -8.01 8.50
N THR A 38 -3.62 -8.16 8.23
CA THR A 38 -4.61 -8.55 9.24
C THR A 38 -4.44 -10.02 9.62
N LEU A 39 -4.33 -10.91 8.63
CA LEU A 39 -4.19 -12.35 8.86
C LEU A 39 -2.93 -12.69 9.64
N ARG A 40 -1.82 -12.02 9.33
CA ARG A 40 -0.53 -12.27 9.96
C ARG A 40 -0.34 -11.51 11.26
N GLN A 41 -1.28 -10.66 11.65
CA GLN A 41 -1.16 -9.81 12.83
C GLN A 41 0.17 -9.03 12.81
N THR A 42 0.40 -8.35 11.70
CA THR A 42 1.66 -7.64 11.43
C THR A 42 1.82 -6.44 12.36
N ASP A 43 3.01 -6.27 12.89
CA ASP A 43 3.32 -5.14 13.78
C ASP A 43 3.83 -3.92 13.00
N VAL A 44 4.63 -4.16 11.96
CA VAL A 44 5.24 -3.09 11.17
C VAL A 44 5.13 -3.40 9.69
N LEU A 45 4.67 -2.43 8.90
CA LEU A 45 4.73 -2.47 7.45
C LEU A 45 5.77 -1.46 6.98
N LEU A 46 6.82 -1.94 6.32
CA LEU A 46 7.85 -1.09 5.71
C LEU A 46 7.56 -0.96 4.22
N ILE A 47 7.40 0.27 3.76
CA ILE A 47 7.21 0.57 2.34
C ILE A 47 8.46 1.30 1.86
N ALA A 48 9.25 0.64 1.03
CA ALA A 48 10.49 1.21 0.50
C ALA A 48 10.32 1.57 -0.98
N GLY A 49 11.13 2.52 -1.45
CA GLY A 49 11.11 2.93 -2.84
C GLY A 49 9.94 3.82 -3.20
N ASP A 50 9.55 3.81 -4.46
CA ASP A 50 8.54 4.73 -4.99
C ASP A 50 7.13 4.22 -4.76
N VAL A 51 6.37 4.91 -3.90
CA VAL A 51 4.94 4.62 -3.70
C VAL A 51 4.16 5.04 -4.96
N PHE A 52 4.49 6.20 -5.51
CA PHE A 52 3.85 6.71 -6.72
C PHE A 52 4.79 6.59 -7.90
N ASP A 53 4.20 6.39 -9.10
CA ASP A 53 4.99 6.21 -10.32
C ASP A 53 5.72 7.49 -10.75
N VAL A 54 5.14 8.65 -10.43
CA VAL A 54 5.71 9.95 -10.80
C VAL A 54 5.82 10.87 -9.58
N ALA A 55 6.67 11.90 -9.70
CA ALA A 55 6.89 12.87 -8.61
C ALA A 55 5.62 13.66 -8.26
N ASN A 56 4.78 13.92 -9.27
CA ASN A 56 3.51 14.62 -9.08
C ASN A 56 2.35 13.67 -9.41
N PRO A 57 1.99 12.78 -8.49
CA PRO A 57 0.95 11.79 -8.75
C PRO A 57 -0.43 12.43 -8.90
N SER A 58 -1.31 11.75 -9.64
CA SER A 58 -2.68 12.20 -9.80
C SER A 58 -3.42 12.23 -8.47
N ALA A 59 -4.48 13.04 -8.38
CA ALA A 59 -5.32 13.05 -7.19
C ALA A 59 -5.92 11.68 -6.91
N ALA A 60 -6.25 10.92 -7.97
CA ALA A 60 -6.80 9.57 -7.82
C ALA A 60 -5.78 8.62 -7.19
N ALA A 61 -4.50 8.68 -7.63
CA ALA A 61 -3.45 7.84 -7.06
C ALA A 61 -3.20 8.18 -5.59
N GLN A 62 -3.19 9.47 -5.26
CA GLN A 62 -3.02 9.92 -3.88
C GLN A 62 -4.18 9.46 -3.00
N ARG A 63 -5.42 9.59 -3.47
CA ARG A 63 -6.60 9.15 -2.72
C ARG A 63 -6.56 7.64 -2.48
N ARG A 64 -6.10 6.87 -3.47
CA ARG A 64 -5.97 5.42 -3.33
C ARG A 64 -5.00 5.05 -2.23
N PHE A 65 -3.86 5.73 -2.18
CA PHE A 65 -2.85 5.48 -1.16
C PHE A 65 -3.36 5.85 0.24
N PHE A 66 -3.95 7.03 0.39
CA PHE A 66 -4.48 7.46 1.68
C PHE A 66 -5.63 6.59 2.15
N ARG A 67 -6.47 6.12 1.23
CA ARG A 67 -7.53 5.17 1.56
C ARG A 67 -6.94 3.85 2.07
N PHE A 68 -5.87 3.39 1.45
CA PHE A 68 -5.15 2.20 1.92
C PHE A 68 -4.65 2.39 3.35
N LEU A 69 -3.97 3.51 3.63
CA LEU A 69 -3.43 3.78 4.96
C LEU A 69 -4.53 3.79 6.01
N LYS A 70 -5.63 4.45 5.69
CA LYS A 70 -6.77 4.56 6.60
C LYS A 70 -7.39 3.19 6.89
N GLU A 71 -7.62 2.39 5.86
CA GLU A 71 -8.24 1.08 6.00
C GLU A 71 -7.31 0.10 6.72
N ALA A 72 -6.03 0.12 6.40
CA ALA A 72 -5.05 -0.72 7.08
C ALA A 72 -5.02 -0.43 8.57
N ASN A 73 -5.02 0.86 8.93
CA ASN A 73 -4.99 1.27 10.33
C ASN A 73 -6.31 0.98 11.04
N ARG A 74 -7.44 1.08 10.33
CA ARG A 74 -8.75 0.76 10.91
C ARG A 74 -8.83 -0.71 11.31
N ARG A 75 -8.34 -1.60 10.44
CA ARG A 75 -8.35 -3.04 10.70
C ARG A 75 -7.24 -3.49 11.64
N ASN A 76 -6.16 -2.71 11.73
CA ASN A 76 -4.99 -3.02 12.55
C ASN A 76 -4.54 -1.76 13.30
N PRO A 77 -5.24 -1.36 14.39
CA PRO A 77 -4.99 -0.07 15.03
C PRO A 77 -3.57 0.11 15.59
N GLU A 78 -2.88 -0.99 15.89
CA GLU A 78 -1.53 -0.92 16.44
C GLU A 78 -0.42 -1.06 15.38
N LEU A 79 -0.82 -1.21 14.12
CA LEU A 79 0.14 -1.34 13.03
C LEU A 79 0.93 -0.05 12.83
N GLN A 80 2.26 -0.18 12.76
CA GLN A 80 3.15 0.92 12.43
C GLN A 80 3.47 0.85 10.93
N ILE A 81 3.26 1.95 10.22
CA ILE A 81 3.58 2.01 8.79
C ILE A 81 4.75 2.99 8.63
N VAL A 82 5.84 2.50 8.05
CA VAL A 82 7.06 3.27 7.82
C VAL A 82 7.30 3.38 6.32
N ILE A 83 7.39 4.60 5.84
CA ILE A 83 7.57 4.90 4.41
C ILE A 83 8.94 5.50 4.17
#